data_31f6e76333d8d9b4406f75b31ab03480
#
_entry.id   31f6e76333d8d9b4406f75b31ab03480
#
_cell.length_a   1.000
_cell.length_b   1.000
_cell.length_c   1.000
_cell.angle_alpha   90.00
_cell.angle_beta   90.00
_cell.angle_gamma   90.00
#
_symmetry.space_group_name_H-M   'P 1'
#
loop_
_entity.id
_entity.type
_entity.pdbx_description
1 polymer ?
#
loop_
_entity_poly.entity_id
_entity_poly.type
_entity_poly.pdbx_seq_one_letter_code
_entity_poly.pdbx_strand_id
1 'polypeptide(L)'
;MGRMRSIQQFIKILSGIYRKTIVQVAILTLAILFMSALAVHYFENVQSGSNISTVWDGIWWAIVTMGTVGYGDKYPVTTGGRMVGIFLIFTGVGLMSLFTATIASTFIARKMKEGRGLETIKAKEHIIICGWNQHTDNVIQGLTTYGAMREKAIVLINELTVDEIETLRPKYSRYNLKFLRGDYVHEEVLVRANVSQATFVLIMADQSGGHPRERSDERTALAALTVKSLAPHVKTIADLLDEESRPHLKRANVDEIVVRGEHIGSLLASAINSPGLPRVISSIVSLGDKNKLWRTNIPSMFVNKPFKELSSYYREKDHAILIGIMKEKKAIKLEDILSDNTSMIDTFIREKIRESKKEFSVEKDAVKININPDDDYMIAADDLAVILSRSMPEL
;
A
#
# COMPACT_ATOMS: atom_id res chain seq x y z
N MET A 1 37.07 10.91 -5.44
CA MET A 1 35.72 11.48 -5.54
C MET A 1 34.66 10.74 -4.68
N GLY A 2 34.71 9.43 -4.48
CA GLY A 2 33.73 8.67 -3.68
C GLY A 2 33.65 9.04 -2.18
N ARG A 3 34.79 9.24 -1.53
CA ARG A 3 34.87 9.57 -0.08
C ARG A 3 34.25 10.92 0.28
N MET A 4 34.35 11.91 -0.58
CA MET A 4 33.77 13.24 -0.35
C MET A 4 32.25 13.25 -0.47
N ARG A 5 31.65 12.46 -1.39
CA ARG A 5 30.18 12.29 -1.48
C ARG A 5 29.60 11.56 -0.27
N SER A 6 30.28 10.57 0.26
CA SER A 6 29.89 9.85 1.48
C SER A 6 29.88 10.78 2.70
N ILE A 7 30.90 11.66 2.86
CA ILE A 7 30.98 12.63 3.95
C ILE A 7 29.86 13.69 3.82
N GLN A 8 29.56 14.18 2.61
CA GLN A 8 28.47 15.13 2.40
C GLN A 8 27.09 14.52 2.65
N GLN A 9 26.88 13.25 2.29
CA GLN A 9 25.65 12.53 2.64
C GLN A 9 25.52 12.33 4.16
N PHE A 10 26.60 11.97 4.83
CA PHE A 10 26.63 11.81 6.29
C PHE A 10 26.35 13.13 7.02
N ILE A 11 26.94 14.24 6.58
CA ILE A 11 26.67 15.59 7.12
C ILE A 11 25.21 15.99 6.89
N LYS A 12 24.62 15.68 5.74
CA LYS A 12 23.21 15.98 5.41
C LYS A 12 22.23 15.15 6.25
N ILE A 13 22.58 13.89 6.54
CA ILE A 13 21.83 13.03 7.45
C ILE A 13 21.92 13.56 8.89
N LEU A 14 23.12 13.88 9.37
CA LEU A 14 23.34 14.45 10.70
C LEU A 14 22.62 15.79 10.88
N SER A 15 22.67 16.68 9.90
CA SER A 15 21.96 17.98 9.95
C SER A 15 20.43 17.80 9.94
N GLY A 16 19.91 16.79 9.25
CA GLY A 16 18.50 16.41 9.27
C GLY A 16 18.04 15.85 10.61
N ILE A 17 18.91 15.08 11.28
CA ILE A 17 18.66 14.53 12.63
C ILE A 17 18.74 15.65 13.68
N TYR A 18 19.72 16.54 13.59
CA TYR A 18 19.91 17.66 14.52
C TYR A 18 18.76 18.69 14.49
N ARG A 19 18.05 18.80 13.38
CA ARG A 19 16.85 19.65 13.25
C ARG A 19 15.60 19.13 13.96
N LYS A 20 15.60 17.91 14.45
CA LYS A 20 14.45 17.36 15.19
C LYS A 20 14.52 17.86 16.64
N THR A 21 13.49 18.53 17.09
CA THR A 21 13.35 19.11 18.44
C THR A 21 13.70 18.12 19.55
N ILE A 22 13.32 16.85 19.40
CA ILE A 22 13.64 15.79 20.36
C ILE A 22 15.14 15.56 20.51
N VAL A 23 15.90 15.62 19.40
CA VAL A 23 17.36 15.43 19.43
C VAL A 23 18.04 16.63 20.06
N GLN A 24 17.56 17.83 19.78
CA GLN A 24 18.09 19.06 20.41
C GLN A 24 17.91 19.03 21.92
N VAL A 25 16.70 18.67 22.40
CA VAL A 25 16.42 18.55 23.83
C VAL A 25 17.29 17.46 24.47
N ALA A 26 17.44 16.30 23.83
CA ALA A 26 18.30 15.23 24.34
C ALA A 26 19.78 15.66 24.45
N ILE A 27 20.32 16.33 23.43
CA ILE A 27 21.70 16.85 23.44
C ILE A 27 21.87 17.87 24.55
N LEU A 28 20.93 18.81 24.71
CA LEU A 28 20.96 19.81 25.76
C LEU A 28 20.93 19.17 27.17
N THR A 29 20.08 18.16 27.36
CA THR A 29 19.99 17.39 28.61
C THR A 29 21.31 16.72 28.95
N LEU A 30 21.93 16.03 27.98
CA LEU A 30 23.24 15.40 28.15
C LEU A 30 24.35 16.43 28.42
N ALA A 31 24.35 17.56 27.74
CA ALA A 31 25.34 18.61 27.96
C ALA A 31 25.27 19.19 29.39
N ILE A 32 24.06 19.48 29.90
CA ILE A 32 23.87 19.99 31.26
C ILE A 32 24.25 18.91 32.29
N LEU A 33 23.90 17.66 32.06
CA LEU A 33 24.29 16.54 32.91
C LEU A 33 25.83 16.45 33.04
N PHE A 34 26.53 16.43 31.90
CA PHE A 34 28.00 16.34 31.89
C PHE A 34 28.66 17.56 32.52
N MET A 35 28.18 18.78 32.21
CA MET A 35 28.70 20.02 32.81
C MET A 35 28.52 20.02 34.32
N SER A 36 27.33 19.63 34.80
CA SER A 36 27.09 19.55 36.26
C SER A 36 27.91 18.48 36.96
N ALA A 37 28.11 17.34 36.30
CA ALA A 37 28.98 16.28 36.82
C ALA A 37 30.45 16.73 36.98
N LEU A 38 30.98 17.43 35.97
CA LEU A 38 32.35 17.99 36.03
C LEU A 38 32.44 19.09 37.06
N ALA A 39 31.47 19.99 37.14
CA ALA A 39 31.42 21.11 38.09
C ALA A 39 31.37 20.60 39.55
N VAL A 40 30.47 19.63 39.83
CA VAL A 40 30.38 19.06 41.19
C VAL A 40 31.68 18.36 41.58
N HIS A 41 32.26 17.56 40.67
CA HIS A 41 33.55 16.90 40.92
C HIS A 41 34.67 17.94 41.21
N TYR A 42 34.73 19.04 40.46
CA TYR A 42 35.72 20.08 40.66
C TYR A 42 35.62 20.68 42.06
N PHE A 43 34.42 20.99 42.57
CA PHE A 43 34.22 21.56 43.91
C PHE A 43 34.43 20.53 45.02
N GLU A 44 34.08 19.27 44.80
CA GLU A 44 34.11 18.22 45.82
C GLU A 44 35.50 17.54 45.95
N ASN A 45 36.29 17.48 44.90
CA ASN A 45 37.56 16.77 44.87
C ASN A 45 38.64 17.33 45.83
N VAL A 46 38.48 18.61 46.25
CA VAL A 46 39.42 19.27 47.16
C VAL A 46 39.01 19.10 48.62
N GLN A 47 37.81 18.65 48.94
CA GLN A 47 37.27 18.60 50.29
C GLN A 47 37.49 17.22 50.92
N SER A 48 38.21 17.22 52.06
CA SER A 48 38.33 16.01 52.88
C SER A 48 36.97 15.57 53.43
N GLY A 49 36.53 14.35 53.11
CA GLY A 49 35.24 13.81 53.53
C GLY A 49 34.14 13.88 52.47
N SER A 50 34.42 14.36 51.27
CA SER A 50 33.48 14.25 50.14
C SER A 50 33.39 12.80 49.66
N ASN A 51 32.19 12.37 49.30
CA ASN A 51 31.92 11.04 48.70
C ASN A 51 31.89 11.08 47.16
N ILE A 52 32.11 12.25 46.53
CA ILE A 52 32.25 12.44 45.09
C ILE A 52 33.71 12.63 44.74
N SER A 53 34.46 11.53 44.70
CA SER A 53 35.91 11.57 44.47
C SER A 53 36.34 11.39 43.02
N THR A 54 35.49 10.86 42.18
CA THR A 54 35.76 10.63 40.74
C THR A 54 34.71 11.34 39.85
N VAL A 55 35.10 11.56 38.59
CA VAL A 55 34.15 12.08 37.59
C VAL A 55 32.94 11.14 37.42
N TRP A 56 33.16 9.84 37.56
CA TRP A 56 32.07 8.85 37.51
C TRP A 56 31.07 9.01 38.67
N ASP A 57 31.55 9.34 39.88
CA ASP A 57 30.67 9.64 40.99
C ASP A 57 29.81 10.89 40.69
N GLY A 58 30.45 11.90 40.07
CA GLY A 58 29.72 13.10 39.64
C GLY A 58 28.65 12.82 38.56
N ILE A 59 28.98 11.97 37.59
CA ILE A 59 28.00 11.55 36.55
C ILE A 59 26.87 10.76 37.19
N TRP A 60 27.18 9.79 38.05
CA TRP A 60 26.19 9.00 38.76
C TRP A 60 25.25 9.90 39.58
N TRP A 61 25.81 10.79 40.40
CA TRP A 61 25.03 11.75 41.16
C TRP A 61 24.16 12.65 40.29
N ALA A 62 24.69 13.16 39.18
CA ALA A 62 23.92 14.02 38.28
C ALA A 62 22.74 13.28 37.65
N ILE A 63 22.93 12.01 37.20
CA ILE A 63 21.87 11.15 36.65
C ILE A 63 20.78 10.92 37.69
N VAL A 64 21.17 10.50 38.92
CA VAL A 64 20.26 10.16 40.00
C VAL A 64 19.47 11.40 40.47
N THR A 65 20.13 12.56 40.47
CA THR A 65 19.51 13.85 40.85
C THR A 65 18.56 14.36 39.76
N MET A 66 19.01 14.36 38.50
CA MET A 66 18.19 14.80 37.35
C MET A 66 17.00 13.86 37.12
N GLY A 67 17.18 12.56 37.35
CA GLY A 67 16.12 11.55 37.32
C GLY A 67 15.17 11.58 38.50
N THR A 68 15.37 12.48 39.46
CA THR A 68 14.59 12.64 40.70
C THR A 68 14.55 11.37 41.58
N VAL A 69 15.56 10.48 41.46
CA VAL A 69 15.64 9.23 42.24
C VAL A 69 16.21 9.50 43.64
N GLY A 70 17.34 10.18 43.74
CA GLY A 70 17.92 10.64 45.00
C GLY A 70 18.28 9.55 45.99
N TYR A 71 19.07 8.53 45.61
CA TYR A 71 19.47 7.45 46.52
C TYR A 71 20.20 7.93 47.78
N GLY A 72 20.86 9.10 47.73
CA GLY A 72 21.60 9.66 48.87
C GLY A 72 22.96 9.04 49.13
N ASP A 73 23.42 8.16 48.23
CA ASP A 73 24.74 7.51 48.29
C ASP A 73 25.87 8.46 47.87
N LYS A 74 25.59 9.39 46.98
CA LYS A 74 26.49 10.47 46.52
C LYS A 74 25.74 11.81 46.63
N TYR A 75 26.36 12.81 47.25
CA TYR A 75 25.84 14.15 47.43
C TYR A 75 26.91 15.18 47.66
N PRO A 76 26.72 16.47 47.23
CA PRO A 76 27.70 17.51 47.46
C PRO A 76 27.69 18.02 48.90
N VAL A 77 28.89 18.12 49.50
CA VAL A 77 29.09 18.64 50.86
C VAL A 77 29.57 20.08 50.87
N THR A 78 30.29 20.52 49.82
CA THR A 78 30.79 21.88 49.69
C THR A 78 29.68 22.88 49.30
N THR A 79 29.85 24.17 49.64
CA THR A 79 28.92 25.20 49.21
C THR A 79 28.86 25.34 47.70
N GLY A 80 29.98 25.25 46.98
CA GLY A 80 30.04 25.24 45.52
C GLY A 80 29.30 24.07 44.90
N GLY A 81 29.52 22.84 45.40
CA GLY A 81 28.82 21.63 44.95
C GLY A 81 27.30 21.74 45.19
N ARG A 82 26.85 22.29 46.31
CA ARG A 82 25.43 22.50 46.59
C ARG A 82 24.78 23.51 45.64
N MET A 83 25.48 24.58 45.25
CA MET A 83 25.02 25.55 44.26
C MET A 83 24.83 24.87 42.89
N VAL A 84 25.78 24.00 42.47
CA VAL A 84 25.66 23.17 41.27
C VAL A 84 24.40 22.26 41.40
N GLY A 85 24.19 21.67 42.58
CA GLY A 85 23.02 20.85 42.87
C GLY A 85 21.68 21.58 42.69
N ILE A 86 21.59 22.78 43.25
CA ILE A 86 20.38 23.63 43.09
C ILE A 86 20.14 23.93 41.62
N PHE A 87 21.18 24.30 40.87
CA PHE A 87 21.07 24.57 39.42
C PHE A 87 20.61 23.29 38.67
N LEU A 88 21.22 22.15 38.95
CA LEU A 88 20.89 20.88 38.31
C LEU A 88 19.45 20.43 38.60
N ILE A 89 18.95 20.59 39.84
CA ILE A 89 17.60 20.25 40.23
C ILE A 89 16.58 21.08 39.41
N PHE A 90 16.70 22.38 39.40
CA PHE A 90 15.76 23.23 38.65
C PHE A 90 15.83 23.01 37.13
N THR A 91 17.04 22.99 36.57
CA THR A 91 17.21 22.81 35.12
C THR A 91 16.92 21.38 34.71
N GLY A 92 17.32 20.39 35.52
CA GLY A 92 17.12 18.96 35.25
C GLY A 92 15.64 18.57 35.21
N VAL A 93 14.86 18.96 36.22
CA VAL A 93 13.40 18.71 36.25
C VAL A 93 12.72 19.38 35.05
N GLY A 94 13.09 20.63 34.74
CA GLY A 94 12.56 21.34 33.59
C GLY A 94 12.86 20.64 32.25
N LEU A 95 14.10 20.19 32.05
CA LEU A 95 14.53 19.47 30.83
C LEU A 95 13.91 18.09 30.69
N MET A 96 13.82 17.32 31.79
CA MET A 96 13.15 16.02 31.75
C MET A 96 11.65 16.15 31.45
N SER A 97 10.99 17.16 32.00
CA SER A 97 9.61 17.48 31.67
C SER A 97 9.44 17.87 30.21
N LEU A 98 10.33 18.71 29.68
CA LEU A 98 10.33 19.11 28.27
C LEU A 98 10.61 17.91 27.33
N PHE A 99 11.53 17.04 27.70
CA PHE A 99 11.84 15.82 26.96
C PHE A 99 10.62 14.88 26.87
N THR A 100 9.99 14.60 28.01
CA THR A 100 8.76 13.77 28.06
C THR A 100 7.62 14.39 27.26
N ALA A 101 7.40 15.71 27.40
CA ALA A 101 6.38 16.43 26.64
C ALA A 101 6.63 16.39 25.12
N THR A 102 7.91 16.51 24.70
CA THR A 102 8.28 16.44 23.29
C THR A 102 8.03 15.05 22.68
N ILE A 103 8.35 13.98 23.45
CA ILE A 103 8.03 12.62 23.05
C ILE A 103 6.53 12.44 22.89
N ALA A 104 5.75 12.78 23.94
CA ALA A 104 4.30 12.67 23.94
C ALA A 104 3.66 13.46 22.77
N SER A 105 4.08 14.70 22.56
CA SER A 105 3.61 15.54 21.45
C SER A 105 3.89 14.92 20.08
N THR A 106 5.09 14.32 19.91
CA THR A 106 5.47 13.67 18.65
C THR A 106 4.59 12.44 18.37
N PHE A 107 4.30 11.63 19.38
CA PHE A 107 3.40 10.48 19.28
C PHE A 107 1.96 10.92 18.95
N ILE A 108 1.45 11.92 19.65
CA ILE A 108 0.11 12.47 19.41
C ILE A 108 -0.01 13.01 17.99
N ALA A 109 0.96 13.84 17.56
CA ALA A 109 0.98 14.41 16.21
C ALA A 109 1.01 13.33 15.12
N ARG A 110 1.77 12.25 15.35
CA ARG A 110 1.81 11.11 14.42
C ARG A 110 0.46 10.40 14.36
N LYS A 111 -0.13 10.09 15.51
CA LYS A 111 -1.43 9.43 15.60
C LYS A 111 -2.57 10.27 15.00
N MET A 112 -2.51 11.59 15.17
CA MET A 112 -3.44 12.52 14.52
C MET A 112 -3.29 12.55 13.00
N LYS A 113 -2.06 12.49 12.46
CA LYS A 113 -1.83 12.39 11.01
C LYS A 113 -2.37 11.08 10.44
N GLU A 114 -2.14 9.96 11.15
CA GLU A 114 -2.72 8.66 10.81
C GLU A 114 -4.25 8.71 10.83
N GLY A 115 -4.84 9.29 11.85
CA GLY A 115 -6.29 9.46 11.97
C GLY A 115 -6.90 10.29 10.84
N ARG A 116 -6.21 11.32 10.40
CA ARG A 116 -6.67 12.22 9.33
C ARG A 116 -6.35 11.71 7.91
N GLY A 117 -5.73 10.55 7.74
CA GLY A 117 -5.35 10.03 6.43
C GLY A 117 -4.27 10.86 5.72
N LEU A 118 -3.42 11.56 6.46
CA LEU A 118 -2.35 12.43 5.92
C LEU A 118 -0.98 11.74 5.89
N GLU A 119 -0.91 10.44 6.16
CA GLU A 119 0.34 9.69 6.13
C GLU A 119 0.84 9.41 4.72
N THR A 120 2.14 9.14 4.63
CA THR A 120 2.73 8.54 3.43
C THR A 120 2.78 7.03 3.59
N ILE A 121 2.21 6.31 2.67
CA ILE A 121 2.13 4.86 2.67
C ILE A 121 3.50 4.27 2.29
N LYS A 122 3.98 3.31 3.10
CA LYS A 122 5.24 2.60 2.85
C LYS A 122 5.03 1.15 2.42
N ALA A 123 3.77 0.71 2.31
CA ALA A 123 3.45 -0.63 1.86
C ALA A 123 3.96 -0.86 0.44
N LYS A 124 4.35 -2.11 0.17
CA LYS A 124 4.71 -2.61 -1.16
C LYS A 124 3.77 -3.72 -1.53
N GLU A 125 3.64 -3.99 -2.82
CA GLU A 125 2.75 -5.03 -3.36
C GLU A 125 1.31 -4.94 -2.84
N HIS A 126 0.85 -3.74 -2.52
CA HIS A 126 -0.45 -3.46 -1.96
C HIS A 126 -1.48 -3.15 -3.06
N ILE A 127 -2.74 -3.10 -2.65
CA ILE A 127 -3.87 -2.72 -3.50
C ILE A 127 -4.26 -1.29 -3.15
N ILE A 128 -4.44 -0.44 -4.15
CA ILE A 128 -4.98 0.91 -3.97
C ILE A 128 -6.42 0.92 -4.49
N ILE A 129 -7.34 1.45 -3.69
CA ILE A 129 -8.73 1.72 -4.07
C ILE A 129 -8.92 3.23 -4.04
N CYS A 130 -9.16 3.84 -5.19
CA CYS A 130 -9.46 5.26 -5.36
C CYS A 130 -10.96 5.48 -5.42
N GLY A 131 -11.47 6.42 -4.63
CA GLY A 131 -12.90 6.74 -4.54
C GLY A 131 -13.65 5.93 -3.50
N TRP A 132 -14.90 6.36 -3.26
CA TRP A 132 -15.82 5.75 -2.31
C TRP A 132 -17.25 5.78 -2.86
N ASN A 133 -17.92 4.64 -2.80
CA ASN A 133 -19.34 4.54 -3.14
C ASN A 133 -20.00 3.36 -2.41
N GLN A 134 -21.30 3.15 -2.63
CA GLN A 134 -22.09 2.10 -1.98
C GLN A 134 -21.58 0.66 -2.21
N HIS A 135 -20.73 0.43 -3.22
CA HIS A 135 -20.19 -0.90 -3.54
C HIS A 135 -18.83 -1.15 -2.92
N THR A 136 -18.19 -0.14 -2.33
CA THR A 136 -16.83 -0.24 -1.78
C THR A 136 -16.74 -1.33 -0.70
N ASP A 137 -17.78 -1.47 0.12
CA ASP A 137 -17.85 -2.53 1.12
C ASP A 137 -17.75 -3.93 0.51
N ASN A 138 -18.50 -4.19 -0.54
CA ASN A 138 -18.50 -5.48 -1.22
C ASN A 138 -17.14 -5.76 -1.87
N VAL A 139 -16.50 -4.72 -2.43
CA VAL A 139 -15.15 -4.85 -3.00
C VAL A 139 -14.14 -5.21 -1.93
N ILE A 140 -14.12 -4.49 -0.81
CA ILE A 140 -13.18 -4.77 0.30
C ILE A 140 -13.45 -6.19 0.86
N GLN A 141 -14.70 -6.58 1.06
CA GLN A 141 -15.06 -7.90 1.52
C GLN A 141 -14.60 -8.98 0.53
N GLY A 142 -14.80 -8.77 -0.77
CA GLY A 142 -14.36 -9.69 -1.80
C GLY A 142 -12.85 -9.89 -1.82
N LEU A 143 -12.09 -8.81 -1.75
CA LEU A 143 -10.62 -8.84 -1.73
C LEU A 143 -10.05 -9.52 -0.47
N THR A 144 -10.72 -9.36 0.67
CA THR A 144 -10.22 -9.84 1.97
C THR A 144 -10.71 -11.24 2.35
N THR A 145 -11.80 -11.70 1.74
CA THR A 145 -12.37 -13.02 2.05
C THR A 145 -11.74 -14.13 1.18
N TYR A 146 -11.38 -13.83 -0.06
CA TYR A 146 -11.03 -14.84 -1.05
C TYR A 146 -9.74 -14.52 -1.80
N GLY A 147 -8.98 -15.58 -2.09
CA GLY A 147 -7.84 -15.55 -3.01
C GLY A 147 -6.53 -15.03 -2.43
N ALA A 148 -5.55 -14.92 -3.31
CA ALA A 148 -4.16 -14.52 -3.00
C ALA A 148 -4.01 -13.07 -2.50
N MET A 149 -5.08 -12.26 -2.56
CA MET A 149 -5.06 -10.85 -2.15
C MET A 149 -5.42 -10.65 -0.67
N ARG A 150 -5.86 -11.70 0.04
CA ARG A 150 -6.34 -11.64 1.44
C ARG A 150 -5.34 -11.01 2.41
N GLU A 151 -4.05 -11.26 2.21
CA GLU A 151 -2.98 -10.80 3.11
C GLU A 151 -2.37 -9.46 2.68
N LYS A 152 -2.71 -8.97 1.48
CA LYS A 152 -2.17 -7.71 0.98
C LYS A 152 -2.79 -6.52 1.71
N ALA A 153 -1.97 -5.50 1.94
CA ALA A 153 -2.47 -4.23 2.46
C ALA A 153 -3.37 -3.55 1.43
N ILE A 154 -4.46 -2.96 1.88
CA ILE A 154 -5.37 -2.16 1.06
C ILE A 154 -5.21 -0.69 1.46
N VAL A 155 -4.96 0.17 0.50
CA VAL A 155 -4.90 1.63 0.68
C VAL A 155 -6.14 2.25 0.04
N LEU A 156 -7.00 2.81 0.85
CA LEU A 156 -8.22 3.47 0.40
C LEU A 156 -8.00 4.97 0.32
N ILE A 157 -8.09 5.53 -0.88
CA ILE A 157 -7.95 6.96 -1.16
C ILE A 157 -9.32 7.55 -1.44
N ASN A 158 -9.75 8.52 -0.64
CA ASN A 158 -11.03 9.21 -0.83
C ASN A 158 -11.01 10.60 -0.16
N GLU A 159 -12.09 11.35 -0.34
CA GLU A 159 -12.29 12.67 0.25
C GLU A 159 -13.29 12.67 1.41
N LEU A 160 -13.58 11.50 1.99
CA LEU A 160 -14.42 11.40 3.18
C LEU A 160 -13.88 12.27 4.32
N THR A 161 -14.78 12.78 5.13
CA THR A 161 -14.43 13.52 6.34
C THR A 161 -13.76 12.62 7.37
N VAL A 162 -13.06 13.22 8.32
CA VAL A 162 -12.41 12.46 9.41
C VAL A 162 -13.43 11.66 10.21
N ASP A 163 -14.61 12.24 10.47
CA ASP A 163 -15.67 11.63 11.26
C ASP A 163 -16.26 10.40 10.54
N GLU A 164 -16.45 10.50 9.21
CA GLU A 164 -16.89 9.36 8.39
C GLU A 164 -15.85 8.23 8.42
N ILE A 165 -14.56 8.56 8.28
CA ILE A 165 -13.47 7.58 8.35
C ILE A 165 -13.42 6.93 9.74
N GLU A 166 -13.57 7.69 10.82
CA GLU A 166 -13.58 7.16 12.19
C GLU A 166 -14.76 6.19 12.42
N THR A 167 -15.91 6.47 11.83
CA THR A 167 -17.08 5.58 11.86
C THR A 167 -16.84 4.27 11.09
N LEU A 168 -16.11 4.33 9.97
CA LEU A 168 -15.81 3.17 9.14
C LEU A 168 -14.67 2.30 9.71
N ARG A 169 -13.72 2.89 10.40
CA ARG A 169 -12.51 2.22 10.90
C ARG A 169 -12.75 0.96 11.74
N PRO A 170 -13.70 0.92 12.69
CA PRO A 170 -14.00 -0.30 13.44
C PRO A 170 -14.47 -1.45 12.56
N LYS A 171 -15.26 -1.15 11.51
CA LYS A 171 -15.77 -2.14 10.54
C LYS A 171 -14.66 -2.89 9.83
N TYR A 172 -13.55 -2.19 9.54
CA TYR A 172 -12.42 -2.74 8.78
C TYR A 172 -11.21 -3.08 9.66
N SER A 173 -11.35 -3.06 10.99
CA SER A 173 -10.26 -3.30 11.94
C SER A 173 -9.58 -4.68 11.80
N ARG A 174 -10.28 -5.67 11.21
CA ARG A 174 -9.76 -7.01 10.95
C ARG A 174 -8.88 -7.10 9.70
N TYR A 175 -8.88 -6.05 8.87
CA TYR A 175 -8.18 -6.02 7.59
C TYR A 175 -6.98 -5.08 7.68
N ASN A 176 -5.93 -5.36 6.91
CA ASN A 176 -4.79 -4.46 6.79
C ASN A 176 -5.16 -3.28 5.85
N LEU A 177 -6.12 -2.46 6.31
CA LEU A 177 -6.65 -1.33 5.55
C LEU A 177 -6.12 -0.02 6.10
N LYS A 178 -5.61 0.82 5.20
CA LYS A 178 -5.09 2.16 5.48
C LYS A 178 -5.92 3.19 4.73
N PHE A 179 -6.32 4.24 5.42
CA PHE A 179 -7.00 5.37 4.81
C PHE A 179 -6.01 6.47 4.44
N LEU A 180 -6.13 6.99 3.24
CA LEU A 180 -5.40 8.15 2.75
C LEU A 180 -6.41 9.16 2.22
N ARG A 181 -6.51 10.30 2.89
CA ARG A 181 -7.41 11.37 2.50
C ARG A 181 -6.80 12.24 1.41
N GLY A 182 -7.53 12.48 0.35
CA GLY A 182 -7.17 13.37 -0.74
C GLY A 182 -7.84 13.02 -2.04
N ASP A 183 -7.81 13.96 -2.97
CA ASP A 183 -8.29 13.77 -4.32
C ASP A 183 -7.27 12.93 -5.12
N TYR A 184 -7.69 11.71 -5.47
CA TYR A 184 -6.86 10.72 -6.17
C TYR A 184 -6.58 11.08 -7.64
N VAL A 185 -7.15 12.14 -8.18
CA VAL A 185 -6.79 12.69 -9.49
C VAL A 185 -5.41 13.34 -9.45
N HIS A 186 -5.00 13.86 -8.28
CA HIS A 186 -3.74 14.55 -8.10
C HIS A 186 -2.56 13.59 -7.88
N GLU A 187 -1.48 13.85 -8.60
CA GLU A 187 -0.23 13.10 -8.55
C GLU A 187 0.33 12.98 -7.12
N GLU A 188 0.34 14.06 -6.34
CA GLU A 188 0.86 14.08 -4.97
C GLU A 188 0.18 13.06 -4.06
N VAL A 189 -1.13 12.85 -4.23
CA VAL A 189 -1.91 11.89 -3.44
C VAL A 189 -1.55 10.47 -3.82
N LEU A 190 -1.40 10.18 -5.11
CA LEU A 190 -0.99 8.87 -5.61
C LEU A 190 0.48 8.54 -5.24
N VAL A 191 1.37 9.53 -5.25
CA VAL A 191 2.74 9.38 -4.77
C VAL A 191 2.76 9.08 -3.27
N ARG A 192 1.94 9.77 -2.46
CA ARG A 192 1.77 9.47 -1.03
C ARG A 192 1.21 8.07 -0.80
N ALA A 193 0.37 7.57 -1.69
CA ALA A 193 -0.14 6.20 -1.68
C ALA A 193 0.90 5.15 -2.10
N ASN A 194 2.09 5.56 -2.55
CA ASN A 194 3.15 4.71 -3.06
C ASN A 194 2.71 3.88 -4.28
N VAL A 195 2.04 4.53 -5.22
CA VAL A 195 1.42 3.88 -6.40
C VAL A 195 2.43 3.07 -7.21
N SER A 196 3.68 3.52 -7.32
CA SER A 196 4.76 2.82 -8.05
C SER A 196 5.12 1.44 -7.48
N GLN A 197 4.73 1.15 -6.25
CA GLN A 197 4.96 -0.14 -5.58
C GLN A 197 3.65 -0.92 -5.35
N ALA A 198 2.53 -0.45 -5.91
CA ALA A 198 1.26 -1.15 -5.86
C ALA A 198 1.22 -2.32 -6.85
N THR A 199 0.43 -3.34 -6.57
CA THR A 199 0.14 -4.43 -7.51
C THR A 199 -1.06 -4.08 -8.38
N PHE A 200 -2.10 -3.49 -7.76
CA PHE A 200 -3.34 -3.12 -8.42
C PHE A 200 -3.80 -1.74 -7.96
N VAL A 201 -4.40 -1.00 -8.89
CA VAL A 201 -5.17 0.21 -8.60
C VAL A 201 -6.58 0.01 -9.13
N LEU A 202 -7.55 0.05 -8.24
CA LEU A 202 -8.97 0.08 -8.56
C LEU A 202 -9.47 1.52 -8.44
N ILE A 203 -9.98 2.08 -9.53
CA ILE A 203 -10.58 3.41 -9.55
C ILE A 203 -12.09 3.23 -9.60
N MET A 204 -12.77 3.62 -8.54
CA MET A 204 -14.22 3.50 -8.42
C MET A 204 -14.89 4.82 -8.81
N ALA A 205 -16.06 4.73 -9.44
CA ALA A 205 -16.91 5.89 -9.65
C ALA A 205 -17.28 6.50 -8.28
N ASP A 206 -16.64 7.63 -7.98
CA ASP A 206 -16.62 8.24 -6.65
C ASP A 206 -17.89 9.03 -6.34
N GLN A 207 -18.37 8.89 -5.11
CA GLN A 207 -19.48 9.65 -4.55
C GLN A 207 -19.09 10.42 -3.29
N SER A 208 -17.79 10.41 -2.94
CA SER A 208 -17.24 11.20 -1.84
C SER A 208 -16.89 12.62 -2.29
N GLY A 209 -16.60 13.53 -1.35
CA GLY A 209 -16.08 14.86 -1.64
C GLY A 209 -17.08 15.84 -2.28
N GLY A 210 -18.37 15.48 -2.38
CA GLY A 210 -19.41 16.39 -2.92
C GLY A 210 -19.32 16.64 -4.42
N HIS A 211 -18.58 15.80 -5.16
CA HIS A 211 -18.48 15.90 -6.61
C HIS A 211 -19.78 15.47 -7.30
N PRO A 212 -20.23 16.21 -8.36
CA PRO A 212 -21.38 15.80 -9.15
C PRO A 212 -21.19 14.41 -9.76
N ARG A 213 -22.25 13.59 -9.72
CA ARG A 213 -22.24 12.22 -10.24
C ARG A 213 -21.89 12.20 -11.74
N GLU A 214 -22.32 13.20 -12.48
CA GLU A 214 -22.10 13.35 -13.91
C GLU A 214 -20.62 13.50 -14.28
N ARG A 215 -19.78 13.94 -13.33
CA ARG A 215 -18.34 14.06 -13.53
C ARG A 215 -17.52 12.88 -13.00
N SER A 216 -18.18 11.86 -12.49
CA SER A 216 -17.51 10.72 -11.90
C SER A 216 -16.60 9.99 -12.88
N ASP A 217 -17.08 9.76 -14.10
CA ASP A 217 -16.35 9.05 -15.15
C ASP A 217 -15.19 9.88 -15.71
N GLU A 218 -15.34 11.21 -15.80
CA GLU A 218 -14.24 12.13 -16.16
C GLU A 218 -13.12 12.04 -15.12
N ARG A 219 -13.45 12.04 -13.82
CA ARG A 219 -12.49 11.91 -12.72
C ARG A 219 -11.81 10.55 -12.76
N THR A 220 -12.57 9.48 -13.04
CA THR A 220 -12.01 8.13 -13.21
C THR A 220 -11.01 8.10 -14.37
N ALA A 221 -11.29 8.74 -15.51
CA ALA A 221 -10.38 8.81 -16.64
C ALA A 221 -9.12 9.62 -16.33
N LEU A 222 -9.24 10.78 -15.67
CA LEU A 222 -8.10 11.59 -15.24
C LEU A 222 -7.20 10.82 -14.24
N ALA A 223 -7.82 10.16 -13.25
CA ALA A 223 -7.08 9.35 -12.30
C ALA A 223 -6.33 8.19 -12.97
N ALA A 224 -6.97 7.52 -13.93
CA ALA A 224 -6.33 6.46 -14.71
C ALA A 224 -5.11 6.96 -15.49
N LEU A 225 -5.22 8.12 -16.14
CA LEU A 225 -4.09 8.76 -16.82
C LEU A 225 -2.96 9.08 -15.85
N THR A 226 -3.27 9.64 -14.68
CA THR A 226 -2.27 9.96 -13.66
C THR A 226 -1.58 8.69 -13.12
N VAL A 227 -2.34 7.64 -12.82
CA VAL A 227 -1.80 6.35 -12.39
C VAL A 227 -0.87 5.76 -13.44
N LYS A 228 -1.29 5.73 -14.72
CA LYS A 228 -0.48 5.17 -15.80
C LYS A 228 0.74 6.03 -16.14
N SER A 229 0.69 7.33 -15.91
CA SER A 229 1.85 8.21 -16.03
C SER A 229 2.90 7.93 -14.95
N LEU A 230 2.46 7.72 -13.70
CA LEU A 230 3.34 7.47 -12.56
C LEU A 230 3.87 6.03 -12.49
N ALA A 231 3.02 5.08 -12.87
CA ALA A 231 3.27 3.65 -12.72
C ALA A 231 2.66 2.85 -13.88
N PRO A 232 3.24 2.86 -15.08
CA PRO A 232 2.69 2.19 -16.27
C PRO A 232 2.50 0.68 -16.10
N HIS A 233 3.31 0.05 -15.25
CA HIS A 233 3.32 -1.40 -14.99
C HIS A 233 2.22 -1.86 -14.04
N VAL A 234 1.60 -0.93 -13.30
CA VAL A 234 0.57 -1.27 -12.31
C VAL A 234 -0.73 -1.60 -13.01
N LYS A 235 -1.32 -2.76 -12.69
CA LYS A 235 -2.61 -3.16 -13.22
C LYS A 235 -3.71 -2.25 -12.68
N THR A 236 -4.42 -1.60 -13.60
CA THR A 236 -5.45 -0.60 -13.28
C THR A 236 -6.82 -1.11 -13.71
N ILE A 237 -7.75 -1.13 -12.77
CA ILE A 237 -9.14 -1.49 -12.99
C ILE A 237 -9.99 -0.24 -12.77
N ALA A 238 -10.96 0.00 -13.64
CA ALA A 238 -11.84 1.17 -13.52
C ALA A 238 -13.31 0.78 -13.53
N ASP A 239 -14.08 1.41 -12.65
CA ASP A 239 -15.53 1.32 -12.54
C ASP A 239 -16.16 2.56 -13.18
N LEU A 240 -16.99 2.37 -14.18
CA LEU A 240 -17.70 3.41 -14.93
C LEU A 240 -19.20 3.38 -14.67
N LEU A 241 -19.80 4.55 -14.74
CA LEU A 241 -21.25 4.72 -14.71
C LEU A 241 -21.85 4.62 -16.11
N ASP A 242 -21.14 5.10 -17.14
CA ASP A 242 -21.62 5.21 -18.50
C ASP A 242 -20.66 4.52 -19.49
N GLU A 243 -21.26 3.69 -20.37
CA GLU A 243 -20.52 3.00 -21.45
C GLU A 243 -19.85 3.98 -22.43
N GLU A 244 -20.43 5.16 -22.64
CA GLU A 244 -19.86 6.18 -23.54
C GLU A 244 -18.46 6.64 -23.09
N SER A 245 -18.15 6.51 -21.81
CA SER A 245 -16.82 6.86 -21.23
C SER A 245 -15.75 5.79 -21.46
N ARG A 246 -16.11 4.56 -21.86
CA ARG A 246 -15.18 3.44 -22.10
C ARG A 246 -14.00 3.77 -23.05
N PRO A 247 -14.19 4.48 -24.17
CA PRO A 247 -13.11 4.83 -25.07
C PRO A 247 -12.02 5.72 -24.42
N HIS A 248 -12.41 6.56 -23.45
CA HIS A 248 -11.48 7.41 -22.71
C HIS A 248 -10.54 6.58 -21.83
N LEU A 249 -11.07 5.58 -21.13
CA LEU A 249 -10.28 4.67 -20.31
C LEU A 249 -9.39 3.73 -21.12
N LYS A 250 -9.88 3.27 -22.29
CA LYS A 250 -9.03 2.51 -23.23
C LYS A 250 -7.82 3.35 -23.68
N ARG A 251 -8.02 4.63 -24.02
CA ARG A 251 -6.92 5.56 -24.35
C ARG A 251 -6.00 5.83 -23.16
N ALA A 252 -6.53 5.83 -21.93
CA ALA A 252 -5.75 5.93 -20.71
C ALA A 252 -4.99 4.63 -20.38
N ASN A 253 -5.11 3.60 -21.22
CA ASN A 253 -4.42 2.32 -21.07
C ASN A 253 -4.80 1.57 -19.78
N VAL A 254 -6.10 1.64 -19.38
CA VAL A 254 -6.67 0.87 -18.28
C VAL A 254 -6.73 -0.60 -18.67
N ASP A 255 -6.37 -1.49 -17.74
CA ASP A 255 -6.27 -2.93 -18.02
C ASP A 255 -7.64 -3.62 -18.01
N GLU A 256 -8.55 -3.20 -17.11
CA GLU A 256 -9.89 -3.78 -16.99
C GLU A 256 -10.91 -2.67 -16.75
N ILE A 257 -12.04 -2.72 -17.41
CA ILE A 257 -13.11 -1.72 -17.31
C ILE A 257 -14.42 -2.44 -17.00
N VAL A 258 -15.04 -2.07 -15.88
CA VAL A 258 -16.34 -2.56 -15.45
C VAL A 258 -17.36 -1.43 -15.56
N VAL A 259 -18.38 -1.59 -16.41
CA VAL A 259 -19.45 -0.58 -16.56
C VAL A 259 -20.66 -1.01 -15.77
N ARG A 260 -21.14 -0.11 -14.94
CA ARG A 260 -22.35 -0.38 -14.14
C ARG A 260 -23.58 -0.46 -15.02
N GLY A 261 -24.32 -1.52 -14.85
CA GLY A 261 -25.57 -1.66 -15.58
C GLY A 261 -25.45 -2.23 -16.99
N GLU A 262 -24.25 -2.50 -17.51
CA GLU A 262 -24.01 -3.04 -18.85
C GLU A 262 -24.91 -4.23 -19.20
N HIS A 263 -25.22 -5.08 -18.23
CA HIS A 263 -26.00 -6.31 -18.45
C HIS A 263 -27.44 -6.25 -17.89
N ILE A 264 -27.87 -5.10 -17.34
CA ILE A 264 -29.21 -4.99 -16.71
C ILE A 264 -30.32 -5.28 -17.73
N GLY A 265 -30.23 -4.73 -18.95
CA GLY A 265 -31.23 -4.96 -19.98
C GLY A 265 -31.39 -6.44 -20.33
N SER A 266 -30.27 -7.17 -20.48
CA SER A 266 -30.27 -8.60 -20.75
C SER A 266 -30.82 -9.42 -19.58
N LEU A 267 -30.50 -9.02 -18.33
CA LEU A 267 -31.02 -9.66 -17.12
C LEU A 267 -32.55 -9.45 -17.00
N LEU A 268 -33.05 -8.27 -17.29
CA LEU A 268 -34.50 -7.99 -17.29
C LEU A 268 -35.23 -8.78 -18.37
N ALA A 269 -34.70 -8.83 -19.59
CA ALA A 269 -35.24 -9.64 -20.66
C ALA A 269 -35.25 -11.13 -20.30
N SER A 270 -34.18 -11.62 -19.69
CA SER A 270 -34.10 -13.02 -19.23
C SER A 270 -35.09 -13.34 -18.11
N ALA A 271 -35.42 -12.36 -17.26
CA ALA A 271 -36.42 -12.55 -16.22
C ALA A 271 -37.84 -12.82 -16.80
N ILE A 272 -38.13 -12.23 -17.95
CA ILE A 272 -39.40 -12.47 -18.65
C ILE A 272 -39.39 -13.83 -19.36
N ASN A 273 -38.32 -14.10 -20.12
CA ASN A 273 -38.24 -15.31 -20.95
C ASN A 273 -37.98 -16.58 -20.14
N SER A 274 -37.26 -16.46 -19.04
CA SER A 274 -36.81 -17.58 -18.18
C SER A 274 -36.85 -17.15 -16.71
N PRO A 275 -38.03 -17.14 -16.06
CA PRO A 275 -38.17 -16.74 -14.68
C PRO A 275 -37.19 -17.52 -13.74
N GLY A 276 -36.43 -16.79 -12.93
CA GLY A 276 -35.44 -17.38 -12.03
C GLY A 276 -33.99 -17.32 -12.55
N LEU A 277 -33.74 -17.17 -13.84
CA LEU A 277 -32.38 -17.07 -14.40
C LEU A 277 -31.55 -15.92 -13.79
N PRO A 278 -32.10 -14.69 -13.57
CA PRO A 278 -31.35 -13.65 -12.90
C PRO A 278 -30.88 -14.02 -11.48
N ARG A 279 -31.66 -14.84 -10.75
CA ARG A 279 -31.26 -15.34 -9.42
C ARG A 279 -30.08 -16.30 -9.51
N VAL A 280 -30.04 -17.15 -10.53
CA VAL A 280 -28.90 -18.05 -10.77
C VAL A 280 -27.64 -17.24 -11.05
N ILE A 281 -27.70 -16.23 -11.92
CA ILE A 281 -26.57 -15.37 -12.24
C ILE A 281 -26.10 -14.61 -10.98
N SER A 282 -27.04 -14.03 -10.24
CA SER A 282 -26.71 -13.36 -8.98
C SER A 282 -26.03 -14.29 -7.96
N SER A 283 -26.50 -15.55 -7.88
CA SER A 283 -25.89 -16.56 -6.99
C SER A 283 -24.45 -16.90 -7.39
N ILE A 284 -24.17 -16.99 -8.68
CA ILE A 284 -22.81 -17.29 -9.19
C ILE A 284 -21.83 -16.12 -8.89
N VAL A 285 -22.31 -14.88 -8.97
CA VAL A 285 -21.47 -13.68 -8.78
C VAL A 285 -21.39 -13.24 -7.32
N SER A 286 -22.37 -13.66 -6.48
CA SER A 286 -22.46 -13.24 -5.08
C SER A 286 -21.32 -13.78 -4.22
N LEU A 287 -20.77 -12.92 -3.34
CA LEU A 287 -19.73 -13.32 -2.38
C LEU A 287 -20.24 -14.25 -1.26
N GLY A 288 -21.57 -14.25 -1.00
CA GLY A 288 -22.19 -15.02 0.07
C GLY A 288 -22.51 -16.48 -0.27
N ASP A 289 -22.53 -16.83 -1.54
CA ASP A 289 -22.91 -18.17 -1.99
C ASP A 289 -21.75 -19.19 -1.88
N LYS A 290 -22.15 -20.48 -1.76
CA LYS A 290 -21.20 -21.58 -1.61
C LYS A 290 -20.41 -21.84 -2.89
N ASN A 291 -21.02 -21.66 -4.07
CA ASN A 291 -20.37 -21.91 -5.37
C ASN A 291 -19.85 -20.60 -5.95
N LYS A 292 -18.62 -20.60 -6.44
CA LYS A 292 -17.93 -19.42 -6.97
C LYS A 292 -17.21 -19.74 -8.26
N LEU A 293 -17.03 -18.70 -9.05
CA LEU A 293 -16.17 -18.75 -10.23
C LEU A 293 -14.71 -18.62 -9.80
N TRP A 294 -13.91 -19.60 -10.24
CA TRP A 294 -12.48 -19.60 -10.02
C TRP A 294 -11.75 -19.65 -11.35
N ARG A 295 -10.66 -18.93 -11.43
CA ARG A 295 -9.66 -19.03 -12.48
C ARG A 295 -8.48 -19.83 -11.94
N THR A 296 -8.11 -20.92 -12.59
CA THR A 296 -7.01 -21.76 -12.16
C THR A 296 -6.16 -22.21 -13.35
N ASN A 297 -4.89 -22.53 -13.07
CA ASN A 297 -4.04 -23.16 -14.06
C ASN A 297 -4.57 -24.55 -14.39
N ILE A 298 -4.34 -24.98 -15.62
CA ILE A 298 -4.66 -26.35 -16.06
C ILE A 298 -3.48 -27.26 -15.73
N PRO A 299 -3.68 -28.43 -15.09
CA PRO A 299 -2.60 -29.36 -14.86
C PRO A 299 -1.93 -29.78 -16.18
N SER A 300 -0.59 -29.82 -16.20
CA SER A 300 0.21 -30.02 -17.41
C SER A 300 -0.14 -31.32 -18.15
N MET A 301 -0.67 -32.32 -17.45
CA MET A 301 -1.10 -33.61 -18.04
C MET A 301 -2.30 -33.46 -18.98
N PHE A 302 -3.02 -32.32 -18.97
CA PHE A 302 -4.15 -32.07 -19.88
C PHE A 302 -3.78 -31.19 -21.07
N VAL A 303 -2.56 -30.69 -21.16
CA VAL A 303 -2.08 -29.97 -22.34
C VAL A 303 -2.08 -30.91 -23.55
N ASN A 304 -2.62 -30.45 -24.68
CA ASN A 304 -2.87 -31.26 -25.89
C ASN A 304 -3.88 -32.40 -25.70
N LYS A 305 -4.75 -32.31 -24.70
CA LYS A 305 -5.90 -33.21 -24.54
C LYS A 305 -7.21 -32.48 -24.81
N PRO A 306 -8.27 -33.20 -25.14
CA PRO A 306 -9.59 -32.61 -25.41
C PRO A 306 -10.24 -32.07 -24.14
N PHE A 307 -11.03 -30.99 -24.30
CA PHE A 307 -11.76 -30.31 -23.21
C PHE A 307 -12.60 -31.27 -22.37
N LYS A 308 -13.20 -32.26 -22.98
CA LYS A 308 -14.01 -33.29 -22.31
C LYS A 308 -13.23 -34.01 -21.19
N GLU A 309 -11.96 -34.34 -21.41
CA GLU A 309 -11.16 -35.04 -20.40
C GLU A 309 -10.91 -34.14 -19.17
N LEU A 310 -10.62 -32.85 -19.40
CA LEU A 310 -10.44 -31.88 -18.32
C LEU A 310 -11.75 -31.62 -17.56
N SER A 311 -12.88 -31.55 -18.28
CA SER A 311 -14.20 -31.39 -17.69
C SER A 311 -14.57 -32.56 -16.78
N SER A 312 -14.31 -33.79 -17.23
CA SER A 312 -14.53 -34.99 -16.42
C SER A 312 -13.64 -34.99 -15.17
N TYR A 313 -12.37 -34.65 -15.32
CA TYR A 313 -11.44 -34.56 -14.19
C TYR A 313 -11.91 -33.61 -13.09
N TYR A 314 -12.28 -32.36 -13.42
CA TYR A 314 -12.78 -31.40 -12.41
C TYR A 314 -14.10 -31.87 -11.79
N ARG A 315 -14.94 -32.57 -12.57
CA ARG A 315 -16.20 -33.09 -12.06
C ARG A 315 -16.00 -34.22 -11.05
N GLU A 316 -15.08 -35.14 -11.32
CA GLU A 316 -14.81 -36.27 -10.46
C GLU A 316 -13.98 -35.92 -9.23
N LYS A 317 -12.92 -35.14 -9.40
CA LYS A 317 -11.99 -34.78 -8.31
C LYS A 317 -12.56 -33.72 -7.38
N ASP A 318 -13.09 -32.64 -7.94
CA ASP A 318 -13.41 -31.42 -7.18
C ASP A 318 -14.90 -31.12 -7.09
N HIS A 319 -15.75 -32.00 -7.67
CA HIS A 319 -17.19 -31.77 -7.84
C HIS A 319 -17.49 -30.41 -8.49
N ALA A 320 -16.59 -29.92 -9.35
CA ALA A 320 -16.62 -28.64 -10.02
C ALA A 320 -17.19 -28.74 -11.43
N ILE A 321 -17.72 -27.65 -11.93
CA ILE A 321 -18.17 -27.50 -13.30
C ILE A 321 -17.15 -26.66 -14.06
N LEU A 322 -16.50 -27.23 -15.07
CA LEU A 322 -15.66 -26.47 -15.98
C LEU A 322 -16.57 -25.68 -16.93
N ILE A 323 -16.58 -24.35 -16.79
CA ILE A 323 -17.43 -23.45 -17.56
C ILE A 323 -16.80 -23.09 -18.90
N GLY A 324 -15.47 -22.95 -18.92
CA GLY A 324 -14.78 -22.57 -20.14
C GLY A 324 -13.27 -22.43 -19.94
N ILE A 325 -12.66 -21.98 -21.01
CA ILE A 325 -11.23 -21.75 -21.11
C ILE A 325 -10.98 -20.25 -21.31
N MET A 326 -9.99 -19.73 -20.61
CA MET A 326 -9.53 -18.36 -20.73
C MET A 326 -8.06 -18.36 -21.19
N LYS A 327 -7.73 -17.51 -22.14
CA LYS A 327 -6.38 -17.34 -22.63
C LYS A 327 -5.94 -15.90 -22.41
N GLU A 328 -4.90 -15.70 -21.61
CA GLU A 328 -4.22 -14.40 -21.50
C GLU A 328 -3.16 -14.33 -22.61
N LYS A 329 -3.36 -13.48 -23.57
CA LYS A 329 -2.26 -13.11 -24.48
C LYS A 329 -1.27 -12.30 -23.66
N LYS A 330 -0.13 -12.86 -23.30
CA LYS A 330 0.99 -12.08 -22.81
C LYS A 330 1.34 -11.06 -23.87
N ALA A 331 1.44 -9.77 -23.47
CA ALA A 331 1.99 -8.74 -24.36
C ALA A 331 3.34 -9.28 -24.88
N ILE A 332 3.43 -9.51 -26.16
CA ILE A 332 4.69 -9.93 -26.80
C ILE A 332 5.61 -8.74 -26.64
N LYS A 333 6.61 -8.83 -25.78
CA LYS A 333 7.66 -7.82 -25.71
C LYS A 333 8.38 -7.84 -27.05
N LEU A 334 8.72 -6.66 -27.54
CA LEU A 334 9.44 -6.55 -28.79
C LEU A 334 10.77 -7.32 -28.78
N GLU A 335 11.34 -7.52 -27.60
CA GLU A 335 12.53 -8.34 -27.34
C GLU A 335 12.29 -9.82 -27.68
N ASP A 336 11.04 -10.30 -27.57
CA ASP A 336 10.66 -11.69 -27.91
C ASP A 336 10.45 -11.88 -29.44
N ILE A 337 10.30 -10.78 -30.19
CA ILE A 337 10.14 -10.79 -31.67
C ILE A 337 11.48 -10.65 -32.37
N LEU A 338 12.44 -9.97 -31.75
CA LEU A 338 13.77 -9.76 -32.27
C LEU A 338 14.60 -11.02 -32.01
N SER A 339 14.94 -11.75 -33.06
CA SER A 339 15.81 -12.91 -32.98
C SER A 339 17.16 -12.59 -32.36
N ASP A 340 17.78 -13.56 -31.68
CA ASP A 340 19.17 -13.42 -31.14
C ASP A 340 20.22 -13.28 -32.22
N ASN A 341 19.84 -13.35 -33.50
CA ASN A 341 20.71 -13.06 -34.61
C ASN A 341 20.88 -11.53 -34.79
N THR A 342 22.09 -11.07 -34.66
CA THR A 342 22.57 -9.72 -34.87
C THR A 342 22.40 -9.28 -36.33
N SER A 343 21.18 -9.18 -36.84
CA SER A 343 20.93 -8.52 -38.12
C SER A 343 21.06 -7.01 -37.94
N MET A 344 21.60 -6.32 -38.92
CA MET A 344 21.72 -4.84 -38.92
C MET A 344 20.35 -4.16 -38.72
N ILE A 345 19.27 -4.82 -39.15
CA ILE A 345 17.89 -4.36 -39.03
C ILE A 345 17.43 -4.42 -37.56
N ASP A 346 17.73 -5.52 -36.85
CA ASP A 346 17.33 -5.69 -35.43
C ASP A 346 18.07 -4.70 -34.53
N THR A 347 19.35 -4.41 -34.85
CA THR A 347 20.15 -3.42 -34.15
C THR A 347 19.59 -2.01 -34.37
N PHE A 348 19.22 -1.65 -35.60
CA PHE A 348 18.61 -0.36 -35.95
C PHE A 348 17.22 -0.17 -35.25
N ILE A 349 16.41 -1.22 -35.23
CA ILE A 349 15.11 -1.20 -34.58
C ILE A 349 15.27 -1.02 -33.04
N ARG A 350 16.20 -1.73 -32.41
CA ARG A 350 16.54 -1.56 -30.97
C ARG A 350 17.01 -0.14 -30.66
N GLU A 351 17.84 0.44 -31.51
CA GLU A 351 18.38 1.78 -31.31
C GLU A 351 17.30 2.86 -31.48
N LYS A 352 16.43 2.73 -32.49
CA LYS A 352 15.29 3.64 -32.72
C LYS A 352 14.26 3.60 -31.57
N ILE A 353 14.01 2.45 -31.01
CA ILE A 353 13.09 2.28 -29.87
C ILE A 353 13.69 2.88 -28.59
N ARG A 354 15.01 2.68 -28.40
CA ARG A 354 15.73 3.26 -27.27
C ARG A 354 15.75 4.80 -27.31
N GLU A 355 15.85 5.37 -28.51
CA GLU A 355 15.76 6.81 -28.76
C GLU A 355 14.33 7.36 -28.51
N SER A 356 13.30 6.61 -28.92
CA SER A 356 11.91 7.08 -28.84
C SER A 356 11.34 7.13 -27.41
N LYS A 357 12.00 6.54 -26.42
CA LYS A 357 11.50 6.37 -25.02
C LYS A 357 10.05 5.86 -24.92
N LYS A 358 9.48 5.34 -26.00
CA LYS A 358 8.16 4.73 -26.03
C LYS A 358 8.35 3.22 -25.97
N GLU A 359 7.88 2.59 -24.90
CA GLU A 359 7.61 1.15 -24.90
C GLU A 359 6.52 0.90 -25.96
N PHE A 360 6.90 0.34 -27.10
CA PHE A 360 5.96 -0.18 -28.08
C PHE A 360 5.39 -1.49 -27.52
N SER A 361 4.33 -1.42 -26.75
CA SER A 361 3.48 -2.58 -26.49
C SER A 361 2.47 -2.67 -27.65
N VAL A 362 2.70 -3.61 -28.54
CA VAL A 362 1.69 -4.01 -29.51
C VAL A 362 0.58 -4.70 -28.73
N GLU A 363 -0.63 -4.15 -28.80
CA GLU A 363 -1.89 -4.63 -28.22
C GLU A 363 -1.78 -5.29 -26.84
N LYS A 364 -2.20 -4.55 -25.80
CA LYS A 364 -2.39 -5.06 -24.46
C LYS A 364 -3.40 -6.19 -24.43
N ASP A 365 -2.96 -7.29 -23.89
CA ASP A 365 -3.71 -8.41 -23.27
C ASP A 365 -5.22 -8.44 -23.54
N ALA A 366 -5.61 -8.82 -24.74
CA ALA A 366 -6.98 -9.26 -24.95
C ALA A 366 -7.14 -10.64 -24.30
N VAL A 367 -7.80 -10.69 -23.13
CA VAL A 367 -8.24 -11.96 -22.55
C VAL A 367 -9.26 -12.57 -23.50
N LYS A 368 -8.92 -13.70 -24.09
CA LYS A 368 -9.85 -14.44 -24.95
C LYS A 368 -10.55 -15.48 -24.11
N ILE A 369 -11.88 -15.38 -24.03
CA ILE A 369 -12.70 -16.31 -23.24
C ILE A 369 -13.48 -17.18 -24.22
N ASN A 370 -13.42 -18.49 -24.03
CA ASN A 370 -14.22 -19.48 -24.73
C ASN A 370 -15.08 -20.21 -23.69
N ILE A 371 -16.38 -19.84 -23.63
CA ILE A 371 -17.34 -20.45 -22.71
C ILE A 371 -17.94 -21.66 -23.38
N ASN A 372 -17.95 -22.78 -22.68
CA ASN A 372 -18.48 -24.07 -23.15
C ASN A 372 -17.93 -24.45 -24.54
N PRO A 373 -16.58 -24.58 -24.67
CA PRO A 373 -15.96 -25.02 -25.93
C PRO A 373 -16.45 -26.42 -26.30
N ASP A 374 -16.28 -26.78 -27.55
CA ASP A 374 -16.61 -28.14 -28.04
C ASP A 374 -15.79 -29.19 -27.28
N ASP A 375 -16.34 -30.37 -27.13
CA ASP A 375 -15.74 -31.49 -26.41
C ASP A 375 -14.33 -31.86 -26.91
N ASP A 376 -14.06 -31.67 -28.21
CA ASP A 376 -12.80 -31.95 -28.90
C ASP A 376 -11.82 -30.76 -28.91
N TYR A 377 -12.18 -29.62 -28.28
CA TYR A 377 -11.26 -28.48 -28.13
C TYR A 377 -9.97 -28.92 -27.47
N MET A 378 -8.84 -28.74 -28.18
CA MET A 378 -7.52 -29.13 -27.69
C MET A 378 -6.94 -28.02 -26.78
N ILE A 379 -6.66 -28.39 -25.54
CA ILE A 379 -6.16 -27.51 -24.51
C ILE A 379 -4.73 -27.07 -24.82
N ALA A 380 -4.48 -25.78 -24.90
CA ALA A 380 -3.14 -25.21 -25.11
C ALA A 380 -2.40 -25.03 -23.77
N ALA A 381 -1.08 -24.92 -23.83
CA ALA A 381 -0.24 -24.80 -22.63
C ALA A 381 -0.44 -23.44 -21.88
N ASP A 382 -0.97 -22.42 -22.58
CA ASP A 382 -1.27 -21.09 -22.05
C ASP A 382 -2.75 -20.90 -21.70
N ASP A 383 -3.55 -21.96 -21.78
CA ASP A 383 -4.95 -21.93 -21.39
C ASP A 383 -5.11 -21.99 -19.86
N LEU A 384 -6.11 -21.28 -19.36
CA LEU A 384 -6.54 -21.25 -17.96
C LEU A 384 -7.96 -21.79 -17.87
N ALA A 385 -8.26 -22.55 -16.84
CA ALA A 385 -9.60 -23.07 -16.60
C ALA A 385 -10.46 -22.06 -15.85
N VAL A 386 -11.71 -21.88 -16.29
CA VAL A 386 -12.76 -21.16 -15.57
C VAL A 386 -13.74 -22.19 -15.04
N ILE A 387 -13.82 -22.32 -13.72
CA ILE A 387 -14.59 -23.34 -13.05
C ILE A 387 -15.57 -22.75 -12.04
N LEU A 388 -16.69 -23.42 -11.84
CA LEU A 388 -17.65 -23.15 -10.78
C LEU A 388 -17.53 -24.26 -9.72
N SER A 389 -17.07 -23.88 -8.51
CA SER A 389 -16.92 -24.84 -7.41
C SER A 389 -17.08 -24.18 -6.04
N ARG A 390 -17.18 -24.99 -4.98
CA ARG A 390 -17.31 -24.52 -3.59
C ARG A 390 -15.97 -24.00 -3.01
N SER A 391 -14.88 -24.58 -3.44
CA SER A 391 -13.52 -24.21 -3.04
C SER A 391 -12.66 -24.07 -4.28
N MET A 392 -11.58 -23.32 -4.17
CA MET A 392 -10.57 -23.28 -5.23
C MET A 392 -9.95 -24.67 -5.34
N PRO A 393 -9.95 -25.31 -6.52
CA PRO A 393 -9.30 -26.61 -6.71
C PRO A 393 -7.82 -26.55 -6.37
N GLU A 394 -7.34 -27.54 -5.66
CA GLU A 394 -5.91 -27.75 -5.42
C GLU A 394 -5.29 -28.36 -6.70
N LEU A 395 -4.23 -27.71 -7.21
CA LEU A 395 -3.49 -28.14 -8.41
C LEU A 395 -2.69 -29.42 -8.15
#